data_422f81300dc4480ff815a3669ccd2913
#
_entry.id   422f81300dc4480ff815a3669ccd2913
#
_cell.length_a   1.000
_cell.length_b   1.000
_cell.length_c   1.000
_cell.angle_alpha   90.00
_cell.angle_beta   90.00
_cell.angle_gamma   90.00
#
_symmetry.space_group_name_H-M   'P 1'
#
loop_
_entity.id
_entity.type
_entity.pdbx_description
1 polymer ?
#
loop_
_entity_poly.entity_id
_entity_poly.type
_entity_poly.pdbx_seq_one_letter_code
_entity_poly.pdbx_strand_id
1 'polypeptide(L)'
;VERTRLQQPRGGLYVAPPTGASAETVDPFLVATKAAPDAAVSHHAALQFHGRVYSVWSQVTFLTTHATRGFRFGPVEYVPVRPPQPVAHRPDMGGGIECVPSGGGEVRVCSCERAMVDVLHSPTLGGGWEEIFRSLAMVEFLDLDAVITFTLALGSAATTARVGYFLSLHRERLFVREADLARLAAHAPRQARYLDASRDPGQLVHP
;
A
#
# COMPACT_ATOMS: atom_id res chain seq x y z
N VAL A 1 25.76 8.18 -32.98
CA VAL A 1 24.39 8.14 -32.41
C VAL A 1 24.32 6.85 -31.61
N GLU A 2 24.48 6.96 -30.26
CA GLU A 2 24.31 5.82 -29.35
C GLU A 2 22.86 5.35 -29.40
N ARG A 3 22.64 4.09 -29.78
CA ARG A 3 21.28 3.52 -29.82
C ARG A 3 20.80 3.21 -28.42
N THR A 4 19.79 3.91 -27.93
CA THR A 4 19.05 3.54 -26.72
C THR A 4 18.53 2.12 -26.87
N ARG A 5 19.03 1.20 -26.04
CA ARG A 5 18.66 -0.21 -26.12
C ARG A 5 17.37 -0.42 -25.33
N LEU A 6 16.25 -0.66 -26.04
CA LEU A 6 14.99 -1.04 -25.39
C LEU A 6 15.19 -2.30 -24.55
N GLN A 7 14.73 -2.26 -23.32
CA GLN A 7 14.68 -3.40 -22.42
C GLN A 7 13.23 -3.84 -22.23
N GLN A 8 13.01 -5.13 -22.11
CA GLN A 8 11.68 -5.71 -21.96
C GLN A 8 11.54 -6.35 -20.58
N PRO A 9 11.00 -5.64 -19.56
CA PRO A 9 10.74 -6.19 -18.24
C PRO A 9 9.80 -7.40 -18.25
N ARG A 10 8.80 -7.36 -19.14
CA ARG A 10 7.84 -8.45 -19.38
C ARG A 10 7.21 -8.33 -20.77
N GLY A 11 6.45 -9.35 -21.19
CA GLY A 11 5.73 -9.30 -22.45
C GLY A 11 4.81 -8.08 -22.55
N GLY A 12 4.97 -7.30 -23.65
CA GLY A 12 4.19 -6.09 -23.89
C GLY A 12 4.63 -4.82 -23.14
N LEU A 13 5.60 -4.90 -22.24
CA LEU A 13 6.15 -3.73 -21.53
C LEU A 13 7.60 -3.49 -21.97
N TYR A 14 7.87 -2.30 -22.50
CA TYR A 14 9.20 -1.90 -22.94
C TYR A 14 9.65 -0.64 -22.17
N VAL A 15 10.91 -0.61 -21.82
CA VAL A 15 11.55 0.51 -21.13
C VAL A 15 12.71 1.00 -21.99
N ALA A 16 12.79 2.30 -22.16
CA ALA A 16 13.91 2.99 -22.80
C ALA A 16 14.73 3.73 -21.71
N PRO A 17 15.74 3.11 -21.10
CA PRO A 17 16.61 3.82 -20.16
C PRO A 17 17.28 5.00 -20.87
N PRO A 18 17.64 6.07 -20.17
CA PRO A 18 18.45 7.13 -20.73
C PRO A 18 19.75 6.58 -21.31
N THR A 19 20.30 7.23 -22.34
CA THR A 19 21.53 6.80 -23.03
C THR A 19 22.67 6.65 -22.00
N GLY A 20 23.32 5.46 -22.01
CA GLY A 20 24.39 5.13 -21.05
C GLY A 20 23.93 4.67 -19.67
N ALA A 21 22.62 4.58 -19.44
CA ALA A 21 22.04 4.15 -18.17
C ALA A 21 21.69 2.65 -18.15
N SER A 22 21.75 2.02 -16.97
CA SER A 22 21.36 0.63 -16.74
C SER A 22 19.86 0.51 -16.39
N ALA A 23 19.36 -0.73 -16.31
CA ALA A 23 18.00 -1.00 -15.81
C ALA A 23 17.73 -0.43 -14.40
N GLU A 24 18.79 -0.27 -13.60
CA GLU A 24 18.74 0.24 -12.23
C GLU A 24 18.37 1.73 -12.14
N THR A 25 18.52 2.48 -13.24
CA THR A 25 18.18 3.90 -13.30
C THR A 25 16.71 4.16 -13.65
N VAL A 26 15.95 3.11 -13.96
CA VAL A 26 14.53 3.23 -14.26
C VAL A 26 13.74 3.27 -12.96
N ASP A 27 12.84 4.27 -12.84
CA ASP A 27 11.95 4.37 -11.68
C ASP A 27 11.10 3.09 -11.55
N PRO A 28 11.29 2.31 -10.46
CA PRO A 28 10.58 1.04 -10.29
C PRO A 28 9.07 1.22 -10.13
N PHE A 29 8.62 2.33 -9.57
CA PHE A 29 7.19 2.62 -9.40
C PHE A 29 6.52 2.90 -10.74
N LEU A 30 7.22 3.58 -11.66
CA LEU A 30 6.73 3.80 -13.00
C LEU A 30 6.57 2.47 -13.77
N VAL A 31 7.52 1.54 -13.63
CA VAL A 31 7.42 0.20 -14.22
C VAL A 31 6.22 -0.56 -13.66
N ALA A 32 5.99 -0.51 -12.34
CA ALA A 32 4.85 -1.16 -11.71
C ALA A 32 3.50 -0.64 -12.24
N THR A 33 3.37 0.69 -12.38
CA THR A 33 2.17 1.34 -12.91
C THR A 33 1.84 0.90 -14.35
N LYS A 34 2.84 0.54 -15.14
CA LYS A 34 2.66 0.09 -16.53
C LYS A 34 2.53 -1.43 -16.66
N ALA A 35 2.58 -2.18 -15.56
CA ALA A 35 2.49 -3.64 -15.55
C ALA A 35 1.09 -4.17 -15.91
N ALA A 36 0.03 -3.40 -15.68
CA ALA A 36 -1.34 -3.69 -16.09
C ALA A 36 -2.11 -2.39 -16.35
N PRO A 37 -3.23 -2.42 -17.09
CA PRO A 37 -3.98 -1.20 -17.45
C PRO A 37 -4.49 -0.40 -16.24
N ASP A 38 -4.82 -1.10 -15.14
CA ASP A 38 -5.34 -0.54 -13.90
C ASP A 38 -4.32 -0.57 -12.75
N ALA A 39 -3.06 -0.93 -13.04
CA ALA A 39 -2.03 -1.09 -12.01
C ALA A 39 -1.85 0.20 -11.17
N ALA A 40 -1.80 0.01 -9.85
CA ALA A 40 -1.51 1.08 -8.90
C ALA A 40 -0.55 0.57 -7.82
N VAL A 41 0.55 1.26 -7.59
CA VAL A 41 1.51 0.95 -6.52
C VAL A 41 0.80 0.95 -5.17
N SER A 42 1.07 -0.04 -4.29
CA SER A 42 0.25 -0.27 -3.11
C SER A 42 1.03 -0.81 -1.92
N HIS A 43 0.38 -0.91 -0.77
CA HIS A 43 0.93 -1.48 0.46
C HIS A 43 2.26 -0.81 0.85
N HIS A 44 3.27 -1.59 1.22
CA HIS A 44 4.60 -1.07 1.59
C HIS A 44 5.23 -0.25 0.46
N ALA A 45 5.11 -0.67 -0.79
CA ALA A 45 5.67 0.06 -1.93
C ALA A 45 5.04 1.45 -2.11
N ALA A 46 3.76 1.64 -1.79
CA ALA A 46 3.15 2.97 -1.79
C ALA A 46 3.68 3.84 -0.65
N LEU A 47 3.82 3.30 0.57
CA LEU A 47 4.47 4.02 1.66
C LEU A 47 5.91 4.41 1.30
N GLN A 48 6.64 3.51 0.62
CA GLN A 48 8.00 3.76 0.13
C GLN A 48 8.03 4.89 -0.91
N PHE A 49 7.09 4.90 -1.85
CA PHE A 49 6.95 5.98 -2.83
C PHE A 49 6.74 7.34 -2.15
N HIS A 50 5.94 7.38 -1.10
CA HIS A 50 5.69 8.59 -0.31
C HIS A 50 6.80 8.91 0.71
N GLY A 51 7.88 8.12 0.75
CA GLY A 51 8.99 8.33 1.69
C GLY A 51 8.62 8.04 3.17
N ARG A 52 7.64 7.18 3.40
CA ARG A 52 7.08 6.85 4.73
C ARG A 52 7.34 5.39 5.10
N VAL A 53 8.58 4.91 4.95
CA VAL A 53 8.98 3.54 5.30
C VAL A 53 10.19 3.54 6.22
N TYR A 54 10.23 2.57 7.11
CA TYR A 54 11.38 2.31 7.95
C TYR A 54 12.50 1.64 7.15
N SER A 55 12.15 0.65 6.32
CA SER A 55 13.11 -0.06 5.45
C SER A 55 12.77 0.13 3.97
N VAL A 56 13.78 0.33 3.13
CA VAL A 56 13.62 0.38 1.67
C VAL A 56 13.73 -1.03 1.10
N TRP A 57 12.75 -1.44 0.28
CA TRP A 57 12.72 -2.77 -0.32
C TRP A 57 12.94 -2.73 -1.82
N SER A 58 13.53 -3.81 -2.33
CA SER A 58 13.62 -4.09 -3.77
C SER A 58 12.39 -4.85 -4.30
N GLN A 59 11.29 -4.88 -3.54
CA GLN A 59 10.01 -5.45 -3.97
C GLN A 59 8.98 -4.33 -4.12
N VAL A 60 8.31 -4.28 -5.26
CA VAL A 60 7.24 -3.32 -5.54
C VAL A 60 5.92 -4.08 -5.73
N THR A 61 5.01 -3.90 -4.78
CA THR A 61 3.64 -4.41 -4.86
C THR A 61 2.74 -3.43 -5.62
N PHE A 62 1.84 -3.94 -6.43
CA PHE A 62 0.84 -3.13 -7.13
C PHE A 62 -0.51 -3.84 -7.19
N LEU A 63 -1.58 -3.09 -6.97
CA LEU A 63 -2.95 -3.56 -7.14
C LEU A 63 -3.28 -3.68 -8.62
N THR A 64 -4.03 -4.73 -8.97
CA THR A 64 -4.67 -4.86 -10.29
C THR A 64 -5.81 -5.87 -10.24
N THR A 65 -6.88 -5.59 -10.98
CA THR A 65 -8.00 -6.53 -11.19
C THR A 65 -7.71 -7.50 -12.33
N HIS A 66 -6.71 -7.21 -13.17
CA HIS A 66 -6.32 -8.05 -14.29
C HIS A 66 -5.49 -9.25 -13.85
N ALA A 67 -5.64 -10.36 -14.57
CA ALA A 67 -4.80 -11.54 -14.36
C ALA A 67 -3.35 -11.23 -14.77
N THR A 68 -2.53 -10.90 -13.80
CA THR A 68 -1.13 -10.49 -14.00
C THR A 68 -0.22 -11.40 -13.17
N ARG A 69 0.87 -11.88 -13.77
CA ARG A 69 1.93 -12.61 -13.06
C ARG A 69 2.99 -11.65 -12.57
N GLY A 70 3.56 -11.96 -11.41
CA GLY A 70 4.77 -11.28 -10.92
C GLY A 70 5.93 -11.46 -11.90
N PHE A 71 6.85 -10.52 -11.89
CA PHE A 71 8.06 -10.56 -12.72
C PHE A 71 9.21 -9.86 -11.99
N ARG A 72 10.42 -10.03 -12.51
CA ARG A 72 11.63 -9.34 -12.02
C ARG A 72 12.23 -8.51 -13.15
N PHE A 73 12.67 -7.30 -12.82
CA PHE A 73 13.41 -6.44 -13.73
C PHE A 73 14.52 -5.71 -12.99
N GLY A 74 15.76 -5.92 -13.43
CA GLY A 74 16.93 -5.50 -12.64
C GLY A 74 16.91 -6.15 -11.24
N PRO A 75 17.22 -5.39 -10.18
CA PRO A 75 17.18 -5.89 -8.81
C PRO A 75 15.76 -5.96 -8.24
N VAL A 76 14.75 -5.43 -8.93
CA VAL A 76 13.40 -5.23 -8.39
C VAL A 76 12.47 -6.39 -8.74
N GLU A 77 11.73 -6.87 -7.74
CA GLU A 77 10.64 -7.83 -7.88
C GLU A 77 9.29 -7.12 -7.90
N TYR A 78 8.46 -7.40 -8.89
CA TYR A 78 7.13 -6.81 -9.08
C TYR A 78 6.05 -7.82 -8.75
N VAL A 79 5.26 -7.52 -7.72
CA VAL A 79 4.27 -8.46 -7.17
C VAL A 79 2.86 -7.89 -7.37
N PRO A 80 2.06 -8.49 -8.27
CA PRO A 80 0.66 -8.12 -8.43
C PRO A 80 -0.16 -8.60 -7.23
N VAL A 81 -1.02 -7.73 -6.74
CA VAL A 81 -1.95 -8.00 -5.64
C VAL A 81 -3.37 -7.76 -6.13
N ARG A 82 -4.29 -8.67 -5.86
CA ARG A 82 -5.70 -8.45 -6.15
C ARG A 82 -6.32 -7.58 -5.06
N PRO A 83 -7.08 -6.54 -5.42
CA PRO A 83 -7.80 -5.75 -4.43
C PRO A 83 -8.83 -6.65 -3.72
N PRO A 84 -9.13 -6.37 -2.43
CA PRO A 84 -10.17 -7.08 -1.69
C PRO A 84 -11.53 -7.02 -2.40
N GLN A 85 -12.28 -8.13 -2.39
CA GLN A 85 -13.55 -8.29 -3.10
C GLN A 85 -14.56 -7.12 -2.88
N PRO A 86 -14.75 -6.60 -1.66
CA PRO A 86 -15.71 -5.52 -1.44
C PRO A 86 -15.42 -4.24 -2.21
N VAL A 87 -14.16 -4.01 -2.61
CA VAL A 87 -13.73 -2.79 -3.30
C VAL A 87 -13.23 -3.07 -4.73
N ALA A 88 -12.98 -4.33 -5.11
CA ALA A 88 -12.39 -4.70 -6.38
C ALA A 88 -13.13 -4.16 -7.61
N HIS A 89 -14.47 -4.10 -7.54
CA HIS A 89 -15.34 -3.66 -8.65
C HIS A 89 -15.79 -2.20 -8.52
N ARG A 90 -15.33 -1.48 -7.50
CA ARG A 90 -15.64 -0.05 -7.34
C ARG A 90 -14.68 0.78 -8.20
N PRO A 91 -15.09 2.01 -8.59
CA PRO A 91 -14.17 2.94 -9.23
C PRO A 91 -12.87 3.07 -8.43
N ASP A 92 -11.74 3.06 -9.13
CA ASP A 92 -10.40 3.09 -8.51
C ASP A 92 -10.23 2.10 -7.34
N MET A 93 -10.83 0.91 -7.49
CA MET A 93 -10.75 -0.16 -6.48
C MET A 93 -11.09 0.33 -5.05
N GLY A 94 -12.09 1.21 -4.95
CA GLY A 94 -12.56 1.79 -3.68
C GLY A 94 -12.01 3.16 -3.32
N GLY A 95 -11.26 3.81 -4.23
CA GLY A 95 -10.70 5.14 -4.04
C GLY A 95 -9.29 5.15 -3.41
N GLY A 96 -8.78 6.34 -3.10
CA GLY A 96 -7.45 6.53 -2.52
C GLY A 96 -6.30 6.14 -3.47
N ILE A 97 -6.50 6.26 -4.78
CA ILE A 97 -5.46 6.11 -5.80
C ILE A 97 -5.27 7.45 -6.49
N GLU A 98 -4.05 7.89 -6.58
CA GLU A 98 -3.67 9.17 -7.18
C GLU A 98 -2.64 8.97 -8.28
N CYS A 99 -2.55 9.94 -9.19
CA CYS A 99 -1.55 9.99 -10.24
C CYS A 99 -0.52 11.06 -9.88
N VAL A 100 0.72 10.65 -9.67
CA VAL A 100 1.81 11.53 -9.23
C VAL A 100 2.90 11.57 -10.30
N PRO A 101 3.31 12.75 -10.79
CA PRO A 101 4.42 12.87 -11.72
C PRO A 101 5.72 12.31 -11.12
N SER A 102 6.42 11.43 -11.82
CA SER A 102 7.70 10.86 -11.40
C SER A 102 8.50 10.38 -12.62
N GLY A 103 9.81 10.65 -12.64
CA GLY A 103 10.75 10.05 -13.58
C GLY A 103 10.44 10.21 -15.08
N GLY A 104 9.69 11.25 -15.47
CA GLY A 104 9.29 11.49 -16.87
C GLY A 104 7.97 10.82 -17.26
N GLY A 105 7.18 10.36 -16.29
CA GLY A 105 5.84 9.79 -16.47
C GLY A 105 4.94 10.07 -15.29
N GLU A 106 3.83 9.36 -15.21
CA GLU A 106 2.91 9.38 -14.07
C GLU A 106 2.89 8.02 -13.40
N VAL A 107 3.08 8.02 -12.09
CA VAL A 107 2.93 6.84 -11.23
C VAL A 107 1.52 6.85 -10.65
N ARG A 108 0.76 5.80 -10.91
CA ARG A 108 -0.48 5.53 -10.22
C ARG A 108 -0.18 4.84 -8.89
N VAL A 109 -0.53 5.46 -7.78
CA VAL A 109 -0.12 5.01 -6.44
C VAL A 109 -1.26 5.18 -5.44
N CYS A 110 -1.35 4.27 -4.48
CA CYS A 110 -2.23 4.44 -3.32
C CYS A 110 -1.75 5.61 -2.46
N SER A 111 -2.68 6.46 -2.01
CA SER A 111 -2.37 7.52 -1.02
C SER A 111 -1.82 6.92 0.28
N CYS A 112 -1.23 7.74 1.14
CA CYS A 112 -0.73 7.30 2.45
C CYS A 112 -1.84 6.68 3.29
N GLU A 113 -3.06 7.26 3.28
CA GLU A 113 -4.22 6.78 4.00
C GLU A 113 -4.63 5.37 3.57
N ARG A 114 -4.71 5.18 2.25
CA ARG A 114 -5.03 3.87 1.69
C ARG A 114 -3.93 2.87 1.95
N ALA A 115 -2.67 3.22 1.70
CA ALA A 115 -1.53 2.34 1.91
C ALA A 115 -1.43 1.89 3.38
N MET A 116 -1.69 2.79 4.34
CA MET A 116 -1.80 2.46 5.76
C MET A 116 -2.86 1.37 6.01
N VAL A 117 -4.07 1.55 5.48
CA VAL A 117 -5.14 0.56 5.66
C VAL A 117 -4.79 -0.77 4.97
N ASP A 118 -4.21 -0.71 3.76
CA ASP A 118 -3.82 -1.90 3.00
C ASP A 118 -2.76 -2.74 3.75
N VAL A 119 -1.73 -2.13 4.38
CA VAL A 119 -0.72 -2.87 5.16
C VAL A 119 -1.29 -3.42 6.47
N LEU A 120 -2.24 -2.72 7.10
CA LEU A 120 -2.95 -3.21 8.29
C LEU A 120 -3.95 -4.33 7.93
N HIS A 121 -4.50 -4.32 6.71
CA HIS A 121 -5.34 -5.38 6.19
C HIS A 121 -4.53 -6.65 5.88
N SER A 122 -3.38 -6.48 5.22
CA SER A 122 -2.50 -7.57 4.76
C SER A 122 -1.06 -7.38 5.29
N PRO A 123 -0.80 -7.69 6.57
CA PRO A 123 0.49 -7.38 7.21
C PRO A 123 1.71 -8.01 6.53
N THR A 124 1.55 -9.15 5.88
CA THR A 124 2.64 -9.80 5.13
C THR A 124 3.14 -8.96 3.94
N LEU A 125 2.27 -8.13 3.35
CA LEU A 125 2.61 -7.19 2.30
C LEU A 125 3.17 -5.85 2.84
N GLY A 126 3.13 -5.67 4.15
CA GLY A 126 3.70 -4.55 4.88
C GLY A 126 5.01 -4.89 5.61
N GLY A 127 5.52 -6.14 5.49
CA GLY A 127 6.75 -6.57 6.16
C GLY A 127 6.58 -7.07 7.59
N GLY A 128 5.34 -7.31 7.99
CA GLY A 128 5.01 -7.70 9.37
C GLY A 128 4.83 -6.49 10.30
N TRP A 129 4.46 -6.77 11.53
CA TRP A 129 4.00 -5.72 12.45
C TRP A 129 5.09 -4.71 12.82
N GLU A 130 6.32 -5.15 13.01
CA GLU A 130 7.42 -4.26 13.37
C GLU A 130 7.69 -3.22 12.27
N GLU A 131 7.82 -3.68 11.02
CA GLU A 131 8.03 -2.80 9.86
C GLU A 131 6.84 -1.84 9.67
N ILE A 132 5.61 -2.35 9.79
CA ILE A 132 4.39 -1.55 9.66
C ILE A 132 4.35 -0.44 10.71
N PHE A 133 4.51 -0.77 12.00
CA PHE A 133 4.43 0.24 13.05
C PHE A 133 5.55 1.29 12.94
N ARG A 134 6.75 0.87 12.59
CA ARG A 134 7.89 1.80 12.38
C ARG A 134 7.66 2.70 11.17
N SER A 135 7.17 2.16 10.06
CA SER A 135 6.86 2.92 8.85
C SER A 135 5.72 3.91 9.10
N LEU A 136 4.63 3.47 9.69
CA LEU A 136 3.49 4.34 9.98
C LEU A 136 3.78 5.40 11.05
N ALA A 137 4.79 5.18 11.90
CA ALA A 137 5.28 6.21 12.82
C ALA A 137 5.92 7.40 12.09
N MET A 138 6.38 7.23 10.85
CA MET A 138 6.93 8.30 10.01
C MET A 138 5.86 9.13 9.29
N VAL A 139 4.60 8.71 9.34
CA VAL A 139 3.48 9.46 8.76
C VAL A 139 3.08 10.57 9.73
N GLU A 140 3.25 11.82 9.33
CA GLU A 140 3.00 13.00 10.17
C GLU A 140 1.54 13.45 10.13
N PHE A 141 0.89 13.30 8.99
CA PHE A 141 -0.47 13.72 8.75
C PHE A 141 -1.25 12.65 7.98
N LEU A 142 -2.54 12.51 8.32
CA LEU A 142 -3.50 11.63 7.65
C LEU A 142 -4.86 12.32 7.55
N ASP A 143 -5.52 12.18 6.42
CA ASP A 143 -6.95 12.42 6.32
C ASP A 143 -7.70 11.26 7.00
N LEU A 144 -8.12 11.49 8.24
CA LEU A 144 -8.81 10.47 9.04
C LEU A 144 -10.15 10.05 8.43
N ASP A 145 -10.86 10.95 7.74
CA ASP A 145 -12.10 10.60 7.06
C ASP A 145 -11.85 9.66 5.89
N ALA A 146 -10.78 9.88 5.12
CA ALA A 146 -10.35 8.97 4.06
C ALA A 146 -9.96 7.60 4.61
N VAL A 147 -9.13 7.56 5.69
CA VAL A 147 -8.75 6.31 6.38
C VAL A 147 -9.97 5.52 6.83
N ILE A 148 -10.90 6.16 7.54
CA ILE A 148 -12.09 5.50 8.10
C ILE A 148 -13.01 5.03 6.96
N THR A 149 -13.27 5.88 5.97
CA THR A 149 -14.14 5.56 4.84
C THR A 149 -13.63 4.33 4.09
N PHE A 150 -12.33 4.28 3.77
CA PHE A 150 -11.76 3.14 3.08
C PHE A 150 -11.73 1.88 3.98
N THR A 151 -11.41 2.02 5.27
CA THR A 151 -11.45 0.91 6.24
C THR A 151 -12.82 0.25 6.28
N LEU A 152 -13.88 1.06 6.38
CA LEU A 152 -15.26 0.56 6.42
C LEU A 152 -15.71 -0.04 5.07
N ALA A 153 -15.22 0.51 3.96
CA ALA A 153 -15.50 -0.02 2.62
C ALA A 153 -14.95 -1.44 2.40
N LEU A 154 -13.87 -1.81 3.11
CA LEU A 154 -13.32 -3.17 3.08
C LEU A 154 -14.23 -4.21 3.77
N GLY A 155 -15.15 -3.79 4.64
CA GLY A 155 -16.08 -4.69 5.34
C GLY A 155 -15.40 -5.72 6.25
N SER A 156 -14.15 -5.48 6.66
CA SER A 156 -13.35 -6.41 7.48
C SER A 156 -13.29 -5.93 8.92
N ALA A 157 -14.03 -6.56 9.82
CA ALA A 157 -14.02 -6.23 11.24
C ALA A 157 -12.60 -6.32 11.86
N ALA A 158 -11.78 -7.28 11.42
CA ALA A 158 -10.39 -7.41 11.86
C ALA A 158 -9.54 -6.22 11.43
N THR A 159 -9.70 -5.75 10.19
CA THR A 159 -9.00 -4.55 9.70
C THR A 159 -9.47 -3.32 10.46
N THR A 160 -10.77 -3.19 10.68
CA THR A 160 -11.35 -2.08 11.45
C THR A 160 -10.75 -2.01 12.86
N ALA A 161 -10.61 -3.16 13.55
CA ALA A 161 -9.99 -3.22 14.87
C ALA A 161 -8.50 -2.79 14.82
N ARG A 162 -7.74 -3.27 13.83
CA ARG A 162 -6.31 -2.93 13.66
C ARG A 162 -6.09 -1.45 13.40
N VAL A 163 -6.92 -0.85 12.53
CA VAL A 163 -6.89 0.58 12.24
C VAL A 163 -7.28 1.38 13.48
N GLY A 164 -8.36 1.00 14.17
CA GLY A 164 -8.79 1.64 15.42
C GLY A 164 -7.71 1.58 16.49
N TYR A 165 -7.06 0.43 16.66
CA TYR A 165 -5.93 0.25 17.59
C TYR A 165 -4.76 1.16 17.24
N PHE A 166 -4.34 1.18 15.98
CA PHE A 166 -3.25 2.06 15.53
C PHE A 166 -3.59 3.53 15.79
N LEU A 167 -4.77 3.97 15.41
CA LEU A 167 -5.21 5.36 15.62
C LEU A 167 -5.30 5.71 17.12
N SER A 168 -5.75 4.78 17.97
CA SER A 168 -5.81 5.01 19.43
C SER A 168 -4.43 5.17 20.05
N LEU A 169 -3.42 4.39 19.62
CA LEU A 169 -2.04 4.52 20.07
C LEU A 169 -1.40 5.85 19.67
N HIS A 170 -1.83 6.43 18.57
CA HIS A 170 -1.27 7.66 18.01
C HIS A 170 -2.24 8.84 18.10
N ARG A 171 -3.20 8.78 19.02
CA ARG A 171 -4.31 9.71 19.12
C ARG A 171 -3.89 11.17 19.16
N GLU A 172 -2.95 11.53 20.02
CA GLU A 172 -2.47 12.90 20.15
C GLU A 172 -1.72 13.36 18.90
N ARG A 173 -0.80 12.53 18.39
CA ARG A 173 0.04 12.85 17.25
C ARG A 173 -0.75 13.06 15.96
N LEU A 174 -1.80 12.24 15.74
CA LEU A 174 -2.62 12.27 14.53
C LEU A 174 -3.93 13.05 14.73
N PHE A 175 -4.11 13.71 15.88
CA PHE A 175 -5.32 14.48 16.22
C PHE A 175 -6.62 13.68 16.11
N VAL A 176 -6.59 12.40 16.50
CA VAL A 176 -7.73 11.49 16.40
C VAL A 176 -8.78 11.86 17.44
N ARG A 177 -9.99 12.16 16.99
CA ARG A 177 -11.13 12.51 17.85
C ARG A 177 -11.82 11.25 18.37
N GLU A 178 -12.53 11.38 19.50
CA GLU A 178 -13.37 10.30 20.03
C GLU A 178 -14.41 9.79 19.02
N ALA A 179 -15.01 10.73 18.26
CA ALA A 179 -15.97 10.42 17.23
C ALA A 179 -15.37 9.53 16.09
N ASP A 180 -14.09 9.71 15.78
CA ASP A 180 -13.39 8.93 14.75
C ASP A 180 -13.21 7.47 15.20
N LEU A 181 -12.80 7.28 16.46
CA LEU A 181 -12.70 5.95 17.07
C LEU A 181 -14.08 5.28 17.23
N ALA A 182 -15.11 6.02 17.62
CA ALA A 182 -16.46 5.51 17.76
C ALA A 182 -17.03 4.99 16.43
N ARG A 183 -16.73 5.65 15.30
CA ARG A 183 -17.11 5.19 13.95
C ARG A 183 -16.51 3.82 13.63
N LEU A 184 -15.25 3.59 14.00
CA LEU A 184 -14.59 2.30 13.80
C LEU A 184 -15.10 1.26 14.80
N ALA A 185 -15.26 1.60 16.08
CA ALA A 185 -15.74 0.70 17.12
C ALA A 185 -17.11 0.09 16.79
N ALA A 186 -18.00 0.86 16.15
CA ALA A 186 -19.32 0.37 15.73
C ALA A 186 -19.24 -0.80 14.72
N HIS A 187 -18.11 -0.98 14.03
CA HIS A 187 -17.88 -2.01 13.01
C HIS A 187 -16.76 -2.99 13.41
N ALA A 188 -16.17 -2.83 14.59
CA ALA A 188 -15.15 -3.72 15.12
C ALA A 188 -15.74 -5.07 15.58
N PRO A 189 -14.90 -6.12 15.74
CA PRO A 189 -15.36 -7.39 16.28
C PRO A 189 -15.89 -7.21 17.71
N ARG A 190 -16.97 -7.90 18.06
CA ARG A 190 -17.50 -7.89 19.43
C ARG A 190 -16.58 -8.54 20.48
N GLN A 191 -15.63 -9.35 20.03
CA GLN A 191 -14.64 -10.00 20.87
C GLN A 191 -13.26 -9.49 20.49
N ALA A 192 -12.39 -9.30 21.50
CA ALA A 192 -11.00 -8.94 21.28
C ALA A 192 -10.29 -9.92 20.33
N ARG A 193 -9.46 -9.41 19.45
CA ARG A 193 -8.72 -10.18 18.45
C ARG A 193 -7.23 -9.95 18.61
N TYR A 194 -6.44 -10.96 18.29
CA TYR A 194 -5.00 -10.80 18.18
C TYR A 194 -4.64 -10.09 16.87
N LEU A 195 -3.53 -9.37 16.86
CA LEU A 195 -3.00 -8.71 15.65
C LEU A 195 -2.69 -9.74 14.55
N ASP A 196 -2.14 -10.88 14.93
CA ASP A 196 -1.77 -11.94 14.01
C ASP A 196 -2.24 -13.34 14.49
N ALA A 197 -1.82 -14.38 13.76
CA ALA A 197 -2.14 -15.76 14.08
C ALA A 197 -1.33 -16.35 15.25
N SER A 198 -0.26 -15.67 15.69
CA SER A 198 0.62 -16.16 16.78
C SER A 198 -0.09 -16.17 18.13
N ARG A 199 -1.16 -15.37 18.26
CA ARG A 199 -1.95 -15.24 19.48
C ARG A 199 -1.15 -14.84 20.72
N ASP A 200 -0.10 -14.02 20.52
CA ASP A 200 0.65 -13.44 21.62
C ASP A 200 -0.24 -12.50 22.42
N PRO A 201 -0.39 -12.71 23.75
CA PRO A 201 -1.24 -11.85 24.59
C PRO A 201 -0.88 -10.36 24.54
N GLY A 202 0.39 -10.03 24.28
CA GLY A 202 0.85 -8.64 24.10
C GLY A 202 0.37 -7.98 22.82
N GLN A 203 -0.17 -8.77 21.88
CA GLN A 203 -0.69 -8.31 20.59
C GLN A 203 -2.23 -8.29 20.53
N LEU A 204 -2.89 -8.37 21.66
CA LEU A 204 -4.35 -8.36 21.70
C LEU A 204 -4.88 -6.98 21.34
N VAL A 205 -5.71 -6.93 20.29
CA VAL A 205 -6.42 -5.72 19.88
C VAL A 205 -7.80 -5.74 20.52
N HIS A 206 -8.05 -4.79 21.40
CA HIS A 206 -9.37 -4.58 21.98
C HIS A 206 -10.28 -3.84 21.01
N PRO A 207 -11.58 -4.19 20.97
CA PRO A 207 -12.57 -3.49 20.16
C PRO A 207 -12.80 -2.05 20.65
#